data_0878d3eac2902e9cd3ca5f78986b132a
#
_entry.id   0878d3eac2902e9cd3ca5f78986b132a
#
_cell.length_a   1.000
_cell.length_b   1.000
_cell.length_c   1.000
_cell.angle_alpha   90.00
_cell.angle_beta   90.00
_cell.angle_gamma   90.00
#
_symmetry.space_group_name_H-M   'P 1'
#
loop_
_entity.id
_entity.type
_entity.pdbx_description
1 polymer ?
#
loop_
_entity_poly.entity_id
_entity_poly.type
_entity_poly.pdbx_seq_one_letter_code
_entity_poly.pdbx_strand_id
1 'polypeptide(L)'
;MDVKELEQLIGKNFHYYQTGHVADYIPALAQVNPEQLGMAIYDLKKNQLIEAGDSQVRFAIESMSKVPVLLLAIQDNGIDKVFQTINTEPTGFAFSYPFPRSAWRRRYTPCGRR
;
A
#
# COMPACT_ATOMS: atom_id res chain seq x y z
N MET A 1 -3.37 16.56 -17.24
CA MET A 1 -2.76 17.17 -16.04
C MET A 1 -1.34 17.51 -16.37
N ASP A 2 -0.89 18.71 -16.05
CA ASP A 2 0.49 19.14 -16.19
C ASP A 2 1.11 19.45 -14.80
N VAL A 3 2.40 19.81 -14.78
CA VAL A 3 3.12 20.09 -13.52
C VAL A 3 2.49 21.27 -12.77
N LYS A 4 2.04 22.32 -13.47
CA LYS A 4 1.43 23.49 -12.84
C LYS A 4 0.10 23.17 -12.18
N GLU A 5 -0.72 22.34 -12.82
CA GLU A 5 -1.98 21.85 -12.24
C GLU A 5 -1.71 21.04 -10.97
N LEU A 6 -0.65 20.23 -10.96
CA LEU A 6 -0.27 19.40 -9.82
C LEU A 6 0.24 20.28 -8.66
N GLU A 7 1.09 21.28 -8.92
CA GLU A 7 1.57 22.26 -7.93
C GLU A 7 0.42 23.06 -7.34
N GLN A 8 -0.55 23.48 -8.15
CA GLN A 8 -1.73 24.19 -7.66
C GLN A 8 -2.59 23.30 -6.75
N LEU A 9 -2.72 21.99 -7.06
CA LEU A 9 -3.42 21.04 -6.20
C LEU A 9 -2.72 20.88 -4.85
N ILE A 10 -1.41 20.78 -4.84
CA ILE A 10 -0.61 20.74 -3.61
C ILE A 10 -0.85 22.00 -2.79
N GLY A 11 -0.65 23.16 -3.37
CA GLY A 11 -0.80 24.46 -2.68
C GLY A 11 -2.21 24.66 -2.13
N LYS A 12 -3.25 24.30 -2.89
CA LYS A 12 -4.64 24.42 -2.46
C LYS A 12 -4.98 23.56 -1.25
N ASN A 13 -4.33 22.41 -1.11
CA ASN A 13 -4.60 21.45 -0.05
C ASN A 13 -3.59 21.51 1.09
N PHE A 14 -2.61 22.40 1.03
CA PHE A 14 -1.54 22.50 2.00
C PHE A 14 -2.04 22.73 3.45
N HIS A 15 -3.14 23.44 3.63
CA HIS A 15 -3.73 23.70 4.95
C HIS A 15 -4.17 22.43 5.70
N TYR A 16 -4.42 21.32 5.01
CA TYR A 16 -4.76 20.04 5.65
C TYR A 16 -3.60 19.43 6.42
N TYR A 17 -2.36 19.78 6.14
CA TYR A 17 -1.21 19.30 6.91
C TYR A 17 -1.29 19.65 8.39
N GLN A 18 -1.79 20.85 8.69
CA GLN A 18 -1.86 21.35 10.06
C GLN A 18 -2.89 20.59 10.91
N THR A 19 -3.79 19.85 10.28
CA THR A 19 -4.83 19.07 10.96
C THR A 19 -4.47 17.61 11.19
N GLY A 20 -3.41 17.14 10.52
CA GLY A 20 -2.89 15.77 10.65
C GLY A 20 -1.70 15.66 11.60
N HIS A 21 -1.28 14.45 11.84
CA HIS A 21 -0.02 14.14 12.52
C HIS A 21 0.67 12.98 11.82
N VAL A 22 1.98 12.90 11.98
CA VAL A 22 2.80 11.82 11.42
C VAL A 22 2.40 10.50 12.06
N ALA A 23 2.39 9.43 11.28
CA ALA A 23 2.14 8.09 11.82
C ALA A 23 3.26 7.72 12.82
N ASP A 24 2.89 7.32 14.04
CA ASP A 24 3.80 7.03 15.15
C ASP A 24 3.79 5.56 15.60
N TYR A 25 2.92 4.74 15.01
CA TYR A 25 2.83 3.31 15.30
C TYR A 25 4.07 2.49 14.90
N ILE A 26 4.92 3.04 14.05
CA ILE A 26 6.27 2.54 13.76
C ILE A 26 7.27 3.65 14.09
N PRO A 27 8.26 3.44 15.00
CA PRO A 27 9.17 4.49 15.45
C PRO A 27 9.91 5.23 14.31
N ALA A 28 10.23 4.54 13.22
CA ALA A 28 10.87 5.15 12.06
C ALA A 28 9.95 6.15 11.33
N LEU A 29 8.64 5.95 11.34
CA LEU A 29 7.68 6.86 10.72
C LEU A 29 7.49 8.12 11.55
N ALA A 30 7.57 8.03 12.88
CA ALA A 30 7.45 9.17 13.77
C ALA A 30 8.55 10.24 13.58
N GLN A 31 9.64 9.88 12.91
CA GLN A 31 10.77 10.77 12.64
C GLN A 31 10.68 11.47 11.28
N VAL A 32 9.64 11.19 10.49
CA VAL A 32 9.45 11.81 9.17
C VAL A 32 9.08 13.28 9.35
N ASN A 33 9.64 14.15 8.48
CA ASN A 33 9.26 15.55 8.48
C ASN A 33 7.76 15.72 8.12
N PRO A 34 6.93 16.29 9.01
CA PRO A 34 5.51 16.43 8.80
C PRO A 34 5.14 17.38 7.65
N GLU A 35 6.05 18.23 7.22
CA GLU A 35 5.82 19.20 6.14
C GLU A 35 6.12 18.64 4.74
N GLN A 36 6.58 17.39 4.63
CA GLN A 36 6.85 16.77 3.34
C GLN A 36 5.58 16.38 2.61
N LEU A 37 5.44 16.88 1.38
CA LEU A 37 4.43 16.43 0.43
C LEU A 37 5.01 16.31 -0.97
N GLY A 38 4.99 15.12 -1.50
CA GLY A 38 5.32 14.85 -2.89
C GLY A 38 4.19 14.16 -3.63
N MET A 39 4.07 14.45 -4.90
CA MET A 39 3.19 13.76 -5.82
C MET A 39 3.96 13.33 -7.06
N ALA A 40 3.72 12.10 -7.51
CA ALA A 40 4.22 11.58 -8.78
C ALA A 40 3.10 10.83 -9.50
N ILE A 41 2.85 11.17 -10.76
CA ILE A 41 1.82 10.57 -11.59
C ILE A 41 2.47 10.07 -12.87
N TYR A 42 2.31 8.80 -13.18
CA TYR A 42 2.77 8.23 -14.44
C TYR A 42 1.58 8.04 -15.40
N ASP A 43 1.58 8.81 -16.49
CA ASP A 43 0.59 8.67 -17.57
C ASP A 43 1.04 7.56 -18.53
N LEU A 44 0.39 6.40 -18.42
CA LEU A 44 0.69 5.24 -19.26
C LEU A 44 0.46 5.47 -20.75
N LYS A 45 -0.49 6.33 -21.13
CA LYS A 45 -0.81 6.62 -22.54
C LYS A 45 0.25 7.50 -23.18
N LYS A 46 0.75 8.47 -22.44
CA LYS A 46 1.77 9.42 -22.88
C LYS A 46 3.19 8.96 -22.58
N ASN A 47 3.34 7.88 -21.81
CA ASN A 47 4.62 7.41 -21.27
C ASN A 47 5.40 8.53 -20.58
N GLN A 48 4.71 9.31 -19.74
CA GLN A 48 5.24 10.52 -19.12
C GLN A 48 5.08 10.47 -17.61
N LEU A 49 6.15 10.80 -16.90
CA LEU A 49 6.14 11.07 -15.47
C LEU A 49 5.90 12.56 -15.24
N ILE A 50 4.97 12.89 -14.35
CA ILE A 50 4.66 14.24 -13.89
C ILE A 50 4.87 14.26 -12.39
N GLU A 51 5.69 15.19 -11.91
CA GLU A 51 6.11 15.26 -10.51
C GLU A 51 5.95 16.67 -9.96
N ALA A 52 5.63 16.78 -8.68
CA ALA A 52 5.54 18.04 -7.97
C ALA A 52 5.82 17.86 -6.47
N GLY A 53 6.24 18.95 -5.81
CA GLY A 53 6.62 18.94 -4.39
C GLY A 53 7.82 18.04 -4.12
N ASP A 54 7.82 17.37 -2.97
CA ASP A 54 8.91 16.53 -2.48
C ASP A 54 8.92 15.11 -3.11
N SER A 55 8.56 14.99 -4.38
CA SER A 55 8.42 13.70 -5.08
C SER A 55 9.70 12.84 -5.08
N GLN A 56 10.87 13.48 -4.96
CA GLN A 56 12.18 12.81 -4.94
C GLN A 56 12.60 12.34 -3.54
N VAL A 57 11.87 12.71 -2.50
CA VAL A 57 12.14 12.25 -1.14
C VAL A 57 11.65 10.82 -0.97
N ARG A 58 12.51 9.96 -0.42
CA ARG A 58 12.15 8.57 -0.12
C ARG A 58 11.23 8.50 1.09
N PHE A 59 10.16 7.75 0.97
CA PHE A 59 9.22 7.45 2.04
C PHE A 59 8.86 5.96 2.08
N ALA A 60 8.20 5.54 3.15
CA ALA A 60 7.83 4.14 3.31
C ALA A 60 6.79 3.71 2.27
N ILE A 61 7.06 2.60 1.56
CA ILE A 61 6.14 2.04 0.55
C ILE A 61 4.84 1.50 1.15
N GLU A 62 4.85 1.20 2.46
CA GLU A 62 3.70 0.68 3.21
C GLU A 62 3.02 -0.52 2.51
N SER A 63 1.70 -0.54 2.53
CA SER A 63 0.91 -1.65 1.95
C SER A 63 1.00 -1.79 0.44
N MET A 64 1.58 -0.83 -0.27
CA MET A 64 1.87 -0.98 -1.70
C MET A 64 2.84 -2.12 -1.98
N SER A 65 3.70 -2.46 -1.01
CA SER A 65 4.62 -3.59 -1.09
C SER A 65 3.93 -4.94 -1.30
N LYS A 66 2.68 -5.08 -0.88
CA LYS A 66 1.90 -6.34 -1.00
C LYS A 66 1.70 -6.75 -2.46
N VAL A 67 1.52 -5.79 -3.36
CA VAL A 67 1.29 -6.06 -4.80
C VAL A 67 2.50 -6.72 -5.45
N PRO A 68 3.71 -6.13 -5.44
CA PRO A 68 4.88 -6.77 -6.03
C PRO A 68 5.28 -8.07 -5.32
N VAL A 69 5.10 -8.16 -4.00
CA VAL A 69 5.38 -9.40 -3.25
C VAL A 69 4.44 -10.52 -3.68
N LEU A 70 3.15 -10.25 -3.88
CA LEU A 70 2.21 -11.24 -4.39
C LEU A 70 2.57 -11.71 -5.81
N LEU A 71 2.96 -10.78 -6.69
CA LEU A 71 3.40 -11.12 -8.05
C LEU A 71 4.64 -12.03 -8.03
N LEU A 72 5.64 -11.71 -7.22
CA LEU A 72 6.83 -12.54 -7.05
C LEU A 72 6.47 -13.93 -6.51
N ALA A 73 5.61 -14.00 -5.49
CA ALA A 73 5.17 -15.27 -4.93
C ALA A 73 4.46 -16.16 -5.98
N ILE A 74 3.65 -15.55 -6.86
CA ILE A 74 2.98 -16.26 -7.95
C ILE A 74 3.99 -16.73 -9.01
N GLN A 75 4.98 -15.89 -9.36
CA GLN A 75 6.03 -16.27 -10.30
C GLN A 75 6.86 -17.45 -9.80
N ASP A 76 7.21 -17.45 -8.51
CA ASP A 76 8.08 -18.48 -7.93
C ASP A 76 7.35 -19.81 -7.64
N ASN A 77 6.07 -19.76 -7.32
CA ASN A 77 5.35 -20.93 -6.81
C ASN A 77 4.15 -21.35 -7.65
N GLY A 78 3.71 -20.53 -8.59
CA GLY A 78 2.47 -20.72 -9.33
C GLY A 78 1.24 -20.23 -8.55
N ILE A 79 0.22 -19.83 -9.29
CA ILE A 79 -1.00 -19.22 -8.75
C ILE A 79 -1.75 -20.17 -7.81
N ASP A 80 -1.87 -21.45 -8.19
CA ASP A 80 -2.63 -22.44 -7.41
C ASP A 80 -2.02 -22.66 -6.01
N LYS A 81 -0.69 -22.77 -5.93
CA LYS A 81 0.00 -22.96 -4.66
C LYS A 81 -0.11 -21.74 -3.75
N VAL A 82 -0.04 -20.56 -4.32
CA VAL A 82 -0.19 -19.30 -3.55
C VAL A 82 -1.59 -19.24 -2.96
N PHE A 83 -2.64 -19.44 -3.74
CA PHE A 83 -4.02 -19.35 -3.27
C PHE A 83 -4.51 -20.55 -2.45
N GLN A 84 -3.77 -21.65 -2.45
CA GLN A 84 -3.96 -22.73 -1.44
C GLN A 84 -3.48 -22.31 -0.05
N THR A 85 -2.55 -21.34 0.03
CA THR A 85 -1.94 -20.88 1.27
C THR A 85 -2.50 -19.56 1.77
N ILE A 86 -2.81 -18.64 0.86
CA ILE A 86 -3.32 -17.30 1.13
C ILE A 86 -4.77 -17.23 0.64
N ASN A 87 -5.68 -16.86 1.53
CA ASN A 87 -7.08 -16.65 1.14
C ASN A 87 -7.35 -15.17 0.83
N THR A 88 -8.38 -14.91 0.02
CA THR A 88 -8.87 -13.57 -0.34
C THR A 88 -9.99 -13.07 0.56
N GLU A 89 -10.52 -13.92 1.41
CA GLU A 89 -11.60 -13.59 2.34
C GLU A 89 -11.13 -12.67 3.47
N PRO A 90 -11.91 -11.65 3.85
CA PRO A 90 -11.61 -10.82 5.01
C PRO A 90 -11.70 -11.64 6.29
N THR A 91 -10.76 -11.44 7.20
CA THR A 91 -10.72 -12.18 8.47
C THR A 91 -11.78 -11.71 9.48
N GLY A 92 -12.25 -10.47 9.36
CA GLY A 92 -13.11 -9.81 10.34
C GLY A 92 -12.40 -9.40 11.65
N PHE A 93 -11.08 -9.61 11.73
CA PHE A 93 -10.27 -9.22 12.89
C PHE A 93 -9.52 -7.92 12.63
N ALA A 94 -9.05 -7.29 13.71
CA ALA A 94 -8.17 -6.13 13.61
C ALA A 94 -6.88 -6.48 12.83
N PHE A 95 -6.31 -5.50 12.10
CA PHE A 95 -5.15 -5.68 11.25
C PHE A 95 -3.94 -6.32 11.96
N SER A 96 -3.70 -5.95 13.22
CA SER A 96 -2.60 -6.44 14.05
C SER A 96 -2.92 -7.73 14.81
N TYR A 97 -4.10 -8.34 14.59
CA TYR A 97 -4.48 -9.54 15.33
C TYR A 97 -3.62 -10.74 14.92
N PRO A 98 -2.89 -11.38 15.84
CA PRO A 98 -2.06 -12.53 15.54
C PRO A 98 -2.94 -13.75 15.29
N PHE A 99 -3.29 -13.97 14.03
CA PHE A 99 -4.14 -15.09 13.64
C PHE A 99 -3.32 -16.40 13.60
N PRO A 100 -3.62 -17.39 14.44
CA PRO A 100 -2.88 -18.65 14.43
C PRO A 100 -3.13 -19.42 13.12
N ARG A 101 -2.06 -19.86 12.45
CA ARG A 101 -2.12 -20.62 11.17
C ARG A 101 -3.08 -21.80 11.23
N SER A 102 -3.22 -22.44 12.40
CA SER A 102 -4.14 -23.56 12.63
C SER A 102 -5.62 -23.19 12.50
N ALA A 103 -5.99 -21.92 12.74
CA ALA A 103 -7.37 -21.47 12.62
C ALA A 103 -7.80 -21.25 11.15
N TRP A 104 -6.86 -20.96 10.25
CA TRP A 104 -7.10 -20.88 8.80
C TRP A 104 -7.53 -22.24 8.22
N ARG A 105 -6.86 -23.32 8.60
CA ARG A 105 -7.16 -24.66 8.11
C ARG A 105 -8.58 -25.15 8.46
N ARG A 106 -9.12 -24.74 9.62
CA ARG A 106 -10.45 -25.19 10.07
C ARG A 106 -11.61 -24.44 9.43
N ARG A 107 -11.40 -23.21 8.99
CA ARG A 107 -12.48 -22.35 8.48
C ARG A 107 -12.63 -22.43 6.96
N TYR A 108 -11.59 -22.86 6.27
CA TYR A 108 -11.48 -22.82 4.81
C TYR A 108 -11.05 -24.16 4.20
N THR A 109 -11.41 -25.26 4.81
CA THR A 109 -11.45 -26.53 4.06
C THR A 109 -12.48 -26.38 2.94
N PRO A 110 -12.08 -26.49 1.66
CA PRO A 110 -13.06 -26.50 0.57
C PRO A 110 -14.07 -27.58 0.89
N CYS A 111 -15.35 -27.19 0.94
CA CYS A 111 -16.45 -28.15 1.03
C CYS A 111 -16.22 -29.18 -0.08
N GLY A 112 -16.00 -30.45 0.30
CA GLY A 112 -15.50 -31.49 -0.56
C GLY A 112 -16.24 -31.57 -1.88
N ARG A 113 -15.46 -31.63 -2.96
CA ARG A 113 -15.97 -32.25 -4.17
C ARG A 113 -16.31 -33.74 -3.82
N ARG A 114 -17.58 -34.03 -3.77
CA ARG A 114 -18.06 -35.39 -3.88
C ARG A 114 -18.03 -35.81 -5.34
#